data_aadb1fde7efe915192102fe8e4fd10d5
#
_entry.id   aadb1fde7efe915192102fe8e4fd10d5
#
_cell.length_a   1.000
_cell.length_b   1.000
_cell.length_c   1.000
_cell.angle_alpha   90.00
_cell.angle_beta   90.00
_cell.angle_gamma   90.00
#
_symmetry.space_group_name_H-M   'P 1'
#
loop_
_entity.id
_entity.type
_entity.pdbx_description
1 polymer ?
#
loop_
_entity_poly.entity_id
_entity_poly.type
_entity_poly.pdbx_seq_one_letter_code
_entity_poly.pdbx_strand_id
1 'polypeptide(L)'
;MSAIARTDVPVAGGALATFRLGEALDGGDPVLAIHGITANSHSWLAVARALDGRASLLAPDLRGRARSNRLPAPYGMAAYARDMVAVLDHFGLERAVLVGHSLGGYAVARFAVDHPERVRSVVLVDGGLSAPLPDGVDPQAVAAAVLGPALARLQQTFPSREAYHAWWRSHPAFANGDARDEDLVAYADHDLVGEPPALRSSVGEDVVRADAAELLEIGKPAHRLQVRTELLCAERGMLDDPNPLQPPAIAEPWAAAAPEIRRTERVPGVNHYTIVMGADGAGAVTQAIVRALQSKGPAPGLRSDG
;
A
#
# COMPACT_ATOMS: atom_id res chain seq x y z
N MET A 1 3.91 -20.42 9.57
CA MET A 1 4.02 -18.95 9.40
C MET A 1 5.18 -18.69 8.46
N SER A 2 4.99 -17.92 7.41
CA SER A 2 6.09 -17.47 6.55
C SER A 2 7.10 -16.71 7.40
N ALA A 3 8.40 -16.87 7.13
CA ALA A 3 9.44 -16.16 7.86
C ALA A 3 9.25 -14.64 7.73
N ILE A 4 9.29 -13.93 8.84
CA ILE A 4 9.28 -12.46 8.90
C ILE A 4 10.66 -12.05 9.43
N ALA A 5 11.45 -11.37 8.60
CA ALA A 5 12.74 -10.83 8.98
C ALA A 5 12.73 -9.30 8.92
N ARG A 6 13.12 -8.65 10.01
CA ARG A 6 13.23 -7.19 10.07
C ARG A 6 14.65 -6.74 9.74
N THR A 7 14.73 -5.66 8.98
CA THR A 7 15.97 -4.90 8.72
C THR A 7 15.67 -3.42 8.94
N ASP A 8 16.52 -2.74 9.66
CA ASP A 8 16.43 -1.29 9.88
C ASP A 8 17.27 -0.57 8.81
N VAL A 9 16.60 -0.02 7.79
CA VAL A 9 17.22 0.66 6.65
C VAL A 9 17.53 2.12 7.02
N PRO A 10 18.78 2.58 6.92
CA PRO A 10 19.13 3.98 7.19
C PRO A 10 18.42 4.93 6.22
N VAL A 11 17.71 5.92 6.75
CA VAL A 11 17.03 6.98 6.00
C VAL A 11 17.23 8.34 6.67
N ALA A 12 16.82 9.41 6.01
CA ALA A 12 16.86 10.74 6.63
C ALA A 12 16.04 10.78 7.93
N GLY A 13 16.68 11.12 9.03
CA GLY A 13 16.07 11.23 10.35
C GLY A 13 16.10 9.94 11.19
N GLY A 14 16.68 8.84 10.71
CA GLY A 14 16.80 7.60 11.49
C GLY A 14 16.84 6.33 10.66
N ALA A 15 16.07 5.32 11.06
CA ALA A 15 16.00 4.04 10.38
C ALA A 15 14.55 3.66 10.06
N LEU A 16 14.33 3.23 8.82
CA LEU A 16 13.04 2.73 8.34
C LEU A 16 12.96 1.23 8.61
N ALA A 17 12.03 0.81 9.43
CA ALA A 17 11.79 -0.60 9.70
C ALA A 17 11.22 -1.26 8.44
N THR A 18 11.97 -2.17 7.84
CA THR A 18 11.59 -2.90 6.62
C THR A 18 11.52 -4.38 6.93
N PHE A 19 10.45 -5.02 6.50
CA PHE A 19 10.19 -6.43 6.77
C PHE A 19 10.26 -7.25 5.48
N ARG A 20 11.06 -8.30 5.48
CA ARG A 20 10.98 -9.33 4.46
C ARG A 20 9.89 -10.31 4.86
N LEU A 21 8.85 -10.42 4.04
CA LEU A 21 7.72 -11.33 4.23
C LEU A 21 7.79 -12.45 3.20
N GLY A 22 7.78 -13.67 3.67
CA GLY A 22 7.95 -14.87 2.84
C GLY A 22 9.40 -15.07 2.39
N GLU A 23 9.61 -16.16 1.67
CA GLU A 23 10.90 -16.55 1.08
C GLU A 23 10.72 -16.74 -0.42
N ALA A 24 11.71 -16.34 -1.23
CA ALA A 24 11.78 -16.68 -2.63
C ALA A 24 12.63 -17.95 -2.77
N LEU A 25 12.04 -19.02 -3.28
CA LEU A 25 12.71 -20.34 -3.38
C LEU A 25 13.90 -20.31 -4.35
N ASP A 26 13.86 -19.45 -5.37
CA ASP A 26 14.88 -19.39 -6.42
C ASP A 26 15.85 -18.21 -6.26
N GLY A 27 15.87 -17.56 -5.08
CA GLY A 27 16.71 -16.39 -4.83
C GLY A 27 16.40 -15.17 -5.70
N GLY A 28 15.18 -15.11 -6.27
CA GLY A 28 14.75 -13.98 -7.10
C GLY A 28 14.63 -12.67 -6.31
N ASP A 29 14.74 -11.56 -7.03
CA ASP A 29 14.60 -10.21 -6.44
C ASP A 29 13.25 -10.07 -5.74
N PRO A 30 13.24 -9.50 -4.53
CA PRO A 30 12.01 -9.25 -3.81
C PRO A 30 11.18 -8.14 -4.47
N VAL A 31 9.87 -8.17 -4.22
CA VAL A 31 8.93 -7.13 -4.61
C VAL A 31 8.86 -6.07 -3.50
N LEU A 32 8.96 -4.79 -3.83
CA LEU A 32 8.78 -3.72 -2.85
C LEU A 32 7.28 -3.44 -2.67
N ALA A 33 6.77 -3.64 -1.44
CA ALA A 33 5.34 -3.59 -1.10
C ALA A 33 5.03 -2.44 -0.13
N ILE A 34 4.24 -1.45 -0.58
CA ILE A 34 3.94 -0.23 0.16
C ILE A 34 2.48 -0.22 0.62
N HIS A 35 2.28 -0.09 1.94
CA HIS A 35 0.98 -0.15 2.61
C HIS A 35 0.18 1.17 2.57
N GLY A 36 -1.08 1.14 3.01
CA GLY A 36 -2.01 2.27 3.05
C GLY A 36 -1.74 3.30 4.16
N ILE A 37 -2.53 4.38 4.17
CA ILE A 37 -2.31 5.60 4.98
C ILE A 37 -2.24 5.35 6.49
N THR A 38 -3.11 4.52 7.04
CA THR A 38 -3.14 4.16 8.48
C THR A 38 -2.81 2.68 8.72
N ALA A 39 -2.16 2.05 7.73
CA ALA A 39 -1.78 0.65 7.76
C ALA A 39 -0.31 0.46 8.18
N ASN A 40 0.19 -0.74 8.03
CA ASN A 40 1.57 -1.14 8.31
C ASN A 40 1.97 -2.32 7.39
N SER A 41 3.24 -2.71 7.44
CA SER A 41 3.81 -3.80 6.64
C SER A 41 3.07 -5.13 6.75
N HIS A 42 2.44 -5.41 7.90
CA HIS A 42 1.73 -6.68 8.14
C HIS A 42 0.40 -6.78 7.39
N SER A 43 -0.09 -5.70 6.75
CA SER A 43 -1.22 -5.79 5.82
C SER A 43 -0.93 -6.71 4.62
N TRP A 44 0.33 -6.99 4.34
CA TRP A 44 0.79 -7.84 3.24
C TRP A 44 0.93 -9.33 3.59
N LEU A 45 0.61 -9.77 4.83
CA LEU A 45 0.81 -11.15 5.28
C LEU A 45 0.05 -12.18 4.43
N ALA A 46 -1.19 -11.88 4.08
CA ALA A 46 -2.00 -12.78 3.24
C ALA A 46 -1.41 -12.89 1.81
N VAL A 47 -0.97 -11.79 1.22
CA VAL A 47 -0.31 -11.77 -0.10
C VAL A 47 1.02 -12.52 -0.04
N ALA A 48 1.84 -12.31 0.98
CA ALA A 48 3.11 -13.01 1.16
C ALA A 48 2.91 -14.53 1.25
N ARG A 49 1.87 -14.97 1.94
CA ARG A 49 1.50 -16.39 2.01
C ARG A 49 1.00 -16.92 0.66
N ALA A 50 0.15 -16.16 -0.03
CA ALA A 50 -0.39 -16.56 -1.33
C ALA A 50 0.69 -16.61 -2.43
N LEU A 51 1.80 -15.86 -2.28
CA LEU A 51 2.96 -15.95 -3.16
C LEU A 51 3.64 -17.33 -3.10
N ASP A 52 3.56 -18.03 -1.98
CA ASP A 52 3.97 -19.44 -1.83
C ASP A 52 5.36 -19.73 -2.45
N GLY A 53 6.36 -18.95 -2.04
CA GLY A 53 7.75 -19.10 -2.51
C GLY A 53 8.06 -18.55 -3.90
N ARG A 54 7.07 -18.04 -4.64
CA ARG A 54 7.28 -17.45 -5.99
C ARG A 54 7.98 -16.09 -5.93
N ALA A 55 7.87 -15.39 -4.83
CA ALA A 55 8.61 -14.17 -4.52
C ALA A 55 8.56 -13.90 -3.01
N SER A 56 9.45 -13.04 -2.53
CA SER A 56 9.33 -12.42 -1.20
C SER A 56 8.93 -10.96 -1.36
N LEU A 57 8.33 -10.38 -0.30
CA LEU A 57 8.02 -8.97 -0.25
C LEU A 57 9.03 -8.25 0.66
N LEU A 58 9.52 -7.09 0.23
CA LEU A 58 10.12 -6.09 1.10
C LEU A 58 9.03 -5.07 1.43
N ALA A 59 8.55 -5.08 2.66
CA ALA A 59 7.46 -4.24 3.14
C ALA A 59 7.98 -3.30 4.23
N PRO A 60 8.36 -2.05 3.91
CA PRO A 60 8.68 -1.07 4.93
C PRO A 60 7.42 -0.62 5.66
N ASP A 61 7.54 -0.35 6.97
CA ASP A 61 6.60 0.52 7.63
C ASP A 61 6.92 1.96 7.20
N LEU A 62 6.00 2.62 6.52
CA LEU A 62 6.20 4.01 6.10
C LEU A 62 6.51 4.90 7.31
N ARG A 63 7.32 5.94 7.12
CA ARG A 63 7.66 6.91 8.18
C ARG A 63 6.41 7.42 8.88
N GLY A 64 6.46 7.53 10.20
CA GLY A 64 5.34 7.89 11.04
C GLY A 64 4.34 6.75 11.35
N ARG A 65 4.62 5.51 10.96
CA ARG A 65 3.75 4.33 11.19
C ARG A 65 4.50 3.18 11.85
N ALA A 66 3.78 2.39 12.60
CA ALA A 66 4.23 1.15 13.23
C ALA A 66 5.65 1.25 13.81
N ARG A 67 6.59 0.46 13.34
CA ARG A 67 7.98 0.43 13.84
C ARG A 67 8.84 1.59 13.30
N SER A 68 8.31 2.36 12.34
CA SER A 68 8.90 3.60 11.83
C SER A 68 8.20 4.87 12.36
N ASN A 69 7.36 4.75 13.40
CA ASN A 69 6.56 5.84 13.95
C ASN A 69 7.37 7.00 14.55
N ARG A 70 8.66 6.78 14.87
CA ARG A 70 9.57 7.80 15.41
C ARG A 70 10.30 8.59 14.33
N LEU A 71 10.19 8.20 13.05
CA LEU A 71 10.81 8.98 11.97
C LEU A 71 10.11 10.33 11.84
N PRO A 72 10.88 11.43 11.81
CA PRO A 72 10.31 12.79 11.76
C PRO A 72 9.78 13.13 10.37
N ALA A 73 9.05 14.23 10.29
CA ALA A 73 8.73 14.89 9.02
C ALA A 73 10.02 15.23 8.20
N PRO A 74 9.92 15.41 6.87
CA PRO A 74 8.68 15.51 6.12
C PRO A 74 8.00 14.17 5.89
N TYR A 75 6.66 14.17 5.86
CA TYR A 75 5.82 13.08 5.40
C TYR A 75 5.38 13.32 3.95
N GLY A 76 4.55 12.46 3.39
CA GLY A 76 4.01 12.63 2.04
C GLY A 76 4.81 11.92 0.95
N MET A 77 4.29 11.97 -0.28
CA MET A 77 4.73 11.10 -1.40
C MET A 77 6.22 11.28 -1.74
N ALA A 78 6.72 12.50 -1.73
CA ALA A 78 8.13 12.77 -2.02
C ALA A 78 9.09 12.20 -0.97
N ALA A 79 8.68 12.19 0.31
CA ALA A 79 9.47 11.58 1.38
C ALA A 79 9.45 10.05 1.27
N TYR A 80 8.28 9.47 1.01
CA TYR A 80 8.14 8.02 0.80
C TYR A 80 8.93 7.54 -0.41
N ALA A 81 8.94 8.30 -1.51
CA ALA A 81 9.76 7.96 -2.67
C ALA A 81 11.26 7.92 -2.34
N ARG A 82 11.78 8.91 -1.57
CA ARG A 82 13.18 8.89 -1.11
C ARG A 82 13.48 7.69 -0.20
N ASP A 83 12.57 7.35 0.71
CA ASP A 83 12.74 6.17 1.57
C ASP A 83 12.76 4.87 0.74
N MET A 84 11.93 4.78 -0.30
CA MET A 84 11.94 3.64 -1.23
C MET A 84 13.27 3.51 -1.98
N VAL A 85 13.90 4.63 -2.40
CA VAL A 85 15.26 4.59 -2.96
C VAL A 85 16.23 3.97 -1.95
N ALA A 86 16.21 4.44 -0.70
CA ALA A 86 17.09 3.92 0.34
C ALA A 86 16.87 2.42 0.61
N VAL A 87 15.62 1.95 0.55
CA VAL A 87 15.33 0.51 0.67
C VAL A 87 15.94 -0.27 -0.50
N LEU A 88 15.71 0.16 -1.74
CA LEU A 88 16.29 -0.53 -2.90
C LEU A 88 17.82 -0.57 -2.84
N ASP A 89 18.46 0.56 -2.49
CA ASP A 89 19.91 0.66 -2.39
C ASP A 89 20.46 -0.25 -1.28
N HIS A 90 19.80 -0.27 -0.12
CA HIS A 90 20.23 -1.11 1.01
C HIS A 90 20.20 -2.61 0.67
N PHE A 91 19.22 -3.04 -0.11
CA PHE A 91 19.10 -4.45 -0.53
C PHE A 91 19.82 -4.75 -1.86
N GLY A 92 20.57 -3.79 -2.40
CA GLY A 92 21.34 -3.95 -3.65
C GLY A 92 20.47 -4.16 -4.90
N LEU A 93 19.24 -3.65 -4.87
CA LEU A 93 18.28 -3.80 -5.96
C LEU A 93 18.39 -2.62 -6.92
N GLU A 94 18.95 -2.86 -8.09
CA GLU A 94 19.01 -1.84 -9.15
C GLU A 94 17.61 -1.44 -9.61
N ARG A 95 16.73 -2.42 -9.80
CA ARG A 95 15.33 -2.24 -10.22
C ARG A 95 14.43 -3.24 -9.51
N ALA A 96 13.19 -2.84 -9.22
CA ALA A 96 12.22 -3.70 -8.56
C ALA A 96 10.83 -3.68 -9.23
N VAL A 97 10.06 -4.73 -9.00
CA VAL A 97 8.60 -4.69 -9.12
C VAL A 97 8.06 -3.99 -7.87
N LEU A 98 7.18 -3.02 -8.07
CA LEU A 98 6.56 -2.27 -6.99
C LEU A 98 5.10 -2.66 -6.87
N VAL A 99 4.63 -2.90 -5.65
CA VAL A 99 3.21 -3.04 -5.36
C VAL A 99 2.81 -2.05 -4.26
N GLY A 100 1.70 -1.34 -4.45
CA GLY A 100 1.23 -0.36 -3.47
C GLY A 100 -0.28 -0.44 -3.26
N HIS A 101 -0.69 -0.50 -1.99
CA HIS A 101 -2.11 -0.52 -1.61
C HIS A 101 -2.55 0.85 -1.11
N SER A 102 -3.74 1.32 -1.56
CA SER A 102 -4.30 2.59 -1.09
C SER A 102 -3.31 3.74 -1.27
N LEU A 103 -2.94 4.46 -0.20
CA LEU A 103 -1.86 5.47 -0.20
C LEU A 103 -0.57 4.93 -0.82
N GLY A 104 -0.21 3.68 -0.56
CA GLY A 104 0.96 3.02 -1.14
C GLY A 104 0.91 2.97 -2.67
N GLY A 105 -0.27 2.85 -3.28
CA GLY A 105 -0.46 2.93 -4.72
C GLY A 105 -0.04 4.29 -5.28
N TYR A 106 -0.39 5.36 -4.61
CA TYR A 106 0.05 6.71 -4.98
C TYR A 106 1.56 6.90 -4.78
N ALA A 107 2.10 6.36 -3.68
CA ALA A 107 3.54 6.45 -3.39
C ALA A 107 4.38 5.73 -4.45
N VAL A 108 4.00 4.50 -4.86
CA VAL A 108 4.72 3.76 -5.92
C VAL A 108 4.54 4.40 -7.29
N ALA A 109 3.36 4.99 -7.58
CA ALA A 109 3.16 5.74 -8.83
C ALA A 109 4.05 6.99 -8.87
N ARG A 110 4.17 7.72 -7.77
CA ARG A 110 5.08 8.86 -7.65
C ARG A 110 6.53 8.44 -7.81
N PHE A 111 6.94 7.39 -7.11
CA PHE A 111 8.29 6.83 -7.24
C PHE A 111 8.60 6.45 -8.69
N ALA A 112 7.68 5.76 -9.37
CA ALA A 112 7.90 5.29 -10.74
C ALA A 112 7.98 6.42 -11.77
N VAL A 113 7.40 7.59 -11.49
CA VAL A 113 7.55 8.81 -12.30
C VAL A 113 8.88 9.50 -12.02
N ASP A 114 9.30 9.57 -10.75
CA ASP A 114 10.52 10.26 -10.34
C ASP A 114 11.79 9.42 -10.63
N HIS A 115 11.67 8.08 -10.60
CA HIS A 115 12.78 7.13 -10.75
C HIS A 115 12.42 5.97 -11.70
N PRO A 116 12.06 6.24 -12.98
CA PRO A 116 11.60 5.19 -13.90
C PRO A 116 12.67 4.12 -14.16
N GLU A 117 13.95 4.48 -14.06
CA GLU A 117 15.09 3.57 -14.20
C GLU A 117 15.17 2.53 -13.07
N ARG A 118 14.54 2.79 -11.91
CA ARG A 118 14.53 1.90 -10.74
C ARG A 118 13.33 0.94 -10.74
N VAL A 119 12.45 1.01 -11.76
CA VAL A 119 11.18 0.27 -11.80
C VAL A 119 11.16 -0.74 -12.95
N ARG A 120 10.76 -1.97 -12.66
CA ARG A 120 10.47 -3.01 -13.66
C ARG A 120 9.02 -2.95 -14.12
N SER A 121 8.10 -2.89 -13.16
CA SER A 121 6.65 -2.75 -13.35
C SER A 121 5.98 -2.35 -12.05
N VAL A 122 4.72 -1.91 -12.13
CA VAL A 122 3.93 -1.42 -11.00
C VAL A 122 2.63 -2.22 -10.89
N VAL A 123 2.26 -2.59 -9.66
CA VAL A 123 0.94 -3.10 -9.31
C VAL A 123 0.30 -2.11 -8.34
N LEU A 124 -0.77 -1.47 -8.77
CA LEU A 124 -1.60 -0.59 -7.96
C LEU A 124 -2.76 -1.41 -7.39
N VAL A 125 -2.97 -1.34 -6.08
CA VAL A 125 -4.02 -2.11 -5.41
C VAL A 125 -4.96 -1.14 -4.72
N ASP A 126 -6.13 -0.98 -5.27
CA ASP A 126 -7.21 -0.12 -4.81
C ASP A 126 -6.77 1.29 -4.36
N GLY A 127 -5.89 1.87 -5.17
CA GLY A 127 -5.30 3.20 -4.99
C GLY A 127 -4.39 3.56 -6.15
N GLY A 128 -3.95 4.82 -6.19
CA GLY A 128 -3.06 5.33 -7.25
C GLY A 128 -3.75 6.24 -8.25
N LEU A 129 -5.05 6.11 -8.49
CA LEU A 129 -5.81 7.07 -9.30
C LEU A 129 -6.67 7.98 -8.42
N SER A 130 -6.75 9.24 -8.78
CA SER A 130 -7.71 10.19 -8.20
C SER A 130 -8.82 10.49 -9.20
N ALA A 131 -10.06 10.51 -8.71
CA ALA A 131 -11.17 11.09 -9.46
C ALA A 131 -10.98 12.61 -9.55
N PRO A 132 -11.24 13.22 -10.72
CA PRO A 132 -11.46 14.66 -10.74
C PRO A 132 -12.65 14.97 -9.82
N LEU A 133 -12.46 15.94 -8.94
CA LEU A 133 -13.56 16.39 -8.09
C LEU A 133 -14.54 17.19 -8.94
N PRO A 134 -15.84 17.00 -8.73
CA PRO A 134 -16.85 17.86 -9.37
C PRO A 134 -16.63 19.32 -8.99
N ASP A 135 -17.02 20.24 -9.88
CA ASP A 135 -16.94 21.68 -9.61
C ASP A 135 -17.70 22.06 -8.34
N GLY A 136 -17.06 22.86 -7.49
CA GLY A 136 -17.63 23.33 -6.23
C GLY A 136 -17.56 22.35 -5.05
N VAL A 137 -16.98 21.17 -5.22
CA VAL A 137 -16.76 20.22 -4.12
C VAL A 137 -15.48 20.60 -3.37
N ASP A 138 -15.59 20.78 -2.06
CA ASP A 138 -14.44 21.04 -1.20
C ASP A 138 -13.60 19.77 -1.06
N PRO A 139 -12.36 19.78 -1.53
CA PRO A 139 -11.46 18.64 -1.43
C PRO A 139 -11.17 18.20 0.00
N GLN A 140 -11.13 19.14 0.94
CA GLN A 140 -10.90 18.83 2.35
C GLN A 140 -12.10 18.09 2.95
N ALA A 141 -13.32 18.45 2.55
CA ALA A 141 -14.53 17.73 2.95
C ALA A 141 -14.54 16.29 2.42
N VAL A 142 -14.10 16.06 1.18
CA VAL A 142 -13.96 14.71 0.61
C VAL A 142 -12.91 13.90 1.37
N ALA A 143 -11.74 14.49 1.61
CA ALA A 143 -10.68 13.84 2.39
C ALA A 143 -11.16 13.48 3.80
N ALA A 144 -11.87 14.38 4.48
CA ALA A 144 -12.46 14.13 5.79
C ALA A 144 -13.50 13.02 5.77
N ALA A 145 -14.34 12.96 4.74
CA ALA A 145 -15.34 11.90 4.58
C ALA A 145 -14.69 10.52 4.37
N VAL A 146 -13.67 10.45 3.52
CA VAL A 146 -12.95 9.20 3.22
C VAL A 146 -12.10 8.73 4.40
N LEU A 147 -11.40 9.65 5.07
CA LEU A 147 -10.45 9.32 6.15
C LEU A 147 -11.09 9.35 7.55
N GLY A 148 -12.29 9.90 7.70
CA GLY A 148 -12.97 10.11 9.00
C GLY A 148 -13.01 8.85 9.88
N PRO A 149 -13.44 7.69 9.39
CA PRO A 149 -13.44 6.46 10.18
C PRO A 149 -12.04 6.02 10.64
N ALA A 150 -11.03 6.17 9.78
CA ALA A 150 -9.65 5.86 10.14
C ALA A 150 -9.09 6.83 11.18
N LEU A 151 -9.35 8.13 11.02
CA LEU A 151 -8.97 9.17 12.00
C LEU A 151 -9.64 8.95 13.35
N ALA A 152 -10.94 8.57 13.37
CA ALA A 152 -11.65 8.26 14.60
C ALA A 152 -10.99 7.11 15.39
N ARG A 153 -10.44 6.09 14.71
CA ARG A 153 -9.66 5.03 15.34
C ARG A 153 -8.39 5.57 16.00
N LEU A 154 -7.69 6.49 15.37
CA LEU A 154 -6.42 7.04 15.89
C LEU A 154 -6.59 7.82 17.18
N GLN A 155 -7.78 8.33 17.45
CA GLN A 155 -8.12 9.04 18.70
C GLN A 155 -8.55 8.11 19.84
N GLN A 156 -8.72 6.81 19.57
CA GLN A 156 -9.15 5.84 20.57
C GLN A 156 -7.97 5.29 21.38
N THR A 157 -8.24 5.01 22.65
CA THR A 157 -7.38 4.20 23.52
C THR A 157 -8.06 2.89 23.86
N PHE A 158 -7.25 1.86 24.05
CA PHE A 158 -7.72 0.50 24.32
C PHE A 158 -7.15 0.00 25.66
N PRO A 159 -7.99 -0.58 26.53
CA PRO A 159 -7.54 -1.04 27.85
C PRO A 159 -6.60 -2.24 27.78
N SER A 160 -6.65 -3.03 26.71
CA SER A 160 -5.80 -4.20 26.51
C SER A 160 -5.60 -4.50 25.01
N ARG A 161 -4.67 -5.41 24.69
CA ARG A 161 -4.47 -5.93 23.32
C ARG A 161 -5.73 -6.64 22.81
N GLU A 162 -6.36 -7.43 23.68
CA GLU A 162 -7.59 -8.17 23.34
C GLU A 162 -8.73 -7.23 22.97
N ALA A 163 -8.83 -6.05 23.62
CA ALA A 163 -9.80 -5.03 23.28
C ALA A 163 -9.53 -4.45 21.88
N TYR A 164 -8.27 -4.25 21.52
CA TYR A 164 -7.89 -3.80 20.17
C TYR A 164 -8.12 -4.87 19.11
N HIS A 165 -7.82 -6.13 19.40
CA HIS A 165 -8.15 -7.26 18.52
C HIS A 165 -9.66 -7.38 18.31
N ALA A 166 -10.46 -7.25 19.37
CA ALA A 166 -11.92 -7.27 19.28
C ALA A 166 -12.46 -6.13 18.42
N TRP A 167 -11.87 -4.93 18.54
CA TRP A 167 -12.20 -3.79 17.70
C TRP A 167 -11.97 -4.12 16.19
N TRP A 168 -10.80 -4.68 15.84
CA TRP A 168 -10.51 -5.06 14.46
C TRP A 168 -11.44 -6.16 13.96
N ARG A 169 -11.74 -7.19 14.76
CA ARG A 169 -12.70 -8.24 14.39
C ARG A 169 -14.10 -7.70 14.15
N SER A 170 -14.50 -6.63 14.85
CA SER A 170 -15.80 -5.98 14.68
C SER A 170 -15.83 -4.93 13.58
N HIS A 171 -14.68 -4.63 12.95
CA HIS A 171 -14.61 -3.65 11.87
C HIS A 171 -15.43 -4.13 10.66
N PRO A 172 -16.31 -3.29 10.06
CA PRO A 172 -17.19 -3.70 8.96
C PRO A 172 -16.46 -4.39 7.80
N ALA A 173 -15.25 -3.96 7.48
CA ALA A 173 -14.45 -4.55 6.41
C ALA A 173 -14.12 -6.03 6.61
N PHE A 174 -14.17 -6.56 7.82
CA PHE A 174 -13.85 -7.95 8.16
C PHE A 174 -15.07 -8.77 8.63
N ALA A 175 -16.26 -8.20 8.57
CA ALA A 175 -17.48 -8.85 9.04
C ALA A 175 -17.79 -10.17 8.30
N ASN A 176 -17.33 -10.31 7.05
CA ASN A 176 -17.54 -11.50 6.25
C ASN A 176 -16.52 -12.64 6.53
N GLY A 177 -15.54 -12.41 7.42
CA GLY A 177 -14.58 -13.44 7.83
C GLY A 177 -13.51 -13.81 6.78
N ASP A 178 -13.32 -13.00 5.74
CA ASP A 178 -12.39 -13.31 4.64
C ASP A 178 -10.91 -13.20 5.03
N ALA A 179 -10.59 -12.40 6.06
CA ALA A 179 -9.24 -12.32 6.60
C ALA A 179 -9.01 -13.38 7.67
N ARG A 180 -7.82 -13.98 7.68
CA ARG A 180 -7.45 -14.93 8.74
C ARG A 180 -7.26 -14.19 10.05
N ASP A 181 -7.83 -14.72 11.14
CA ASP A 181 -7.75 -14.08 12.46
C ASP A 181 -6.30 -13.87 12.94
N GLU A 182 -5.42 -14.82 12.67
CA GLU A 182 -4.00 -14.69 13.03
C GLU A 182 -3.27 -13.57 12.29
N ASP A 183 -3.63 -13.27 11.03
CA ASP A 183 -3.07 -12.14 10.28
C ASP A 183 -3.64 -10.82 10.81
N LEU A 184 -4.93 -10.79 11.13
CA LEU A 184 -5.57 -9.62 11.68
C LEU A 184 -5.01 -9.25 13.06
N VAL A 185 -4.78 -10.25 13.91
CA VAL A 185 -4.12 -10.09 15.21
C VAL A 185 -2.68 -9.59 15.03
N ALA A 186 -1.90 -10.21 14.14
CA ALA A 186 -0.52 -9.79 13.86
C ALA A 186 -0.45 -8.35 13.32
N TYR A 187 -1.35 -7.98 12.44
CA TYR A 187 -1.49 -6.63 11.92
C TYR A 187 -1.82 -5.61 13.01
N ALA A 188 -2.77 -5.94 13.90
CA ALA A 188 -3.18 -5.10 15.02
C ALA A 188 -2.04 -4.93 16.04
N ASP A 189 -1.39 -6.01 16.46
CA ASP A 189 -0.26 -5.97 17.40
C ASP A 189 0.94 -5.19 16.86
N HIS A 190 1.13 -5.20 15.54
CA HIS A 190 2.20 -4.44 14.90
C HIS A 190 1.97 -2.92 14.94
N ASP A 191 0.70 -2.49 14.92
CA ASP A 191 0.32 -1.08 15.05
C ASP A 191 0.34 -0.57 16.50
N LEU A 192 0.17 -1.44 17.50
CA LEU A 192 -0.15 -1.04 18.85
C LEU A 192 1.05 -0.51 19.62
N VAL A 193 0.89 0.66 20.26
CA VAL A 193 1.88 1.31 21.14
C VAL A 193 1.24 1.78 22.45
N GLY A 194 2.10 2.11 23.43
CA GLY A 194 1.69 2.52 24.78
C GLY A 194 1.62 1.35 25.73
N GLU A 195 1.07 1.60 26.91
CA GLU A 195 0.90 0.62 27.99
C GLU A 195 -0.57 0.54 28.42
N PRO A 196 -1.05 -0.62 28.84
CA PRO A 196 -2.39 -0.72 29.41
C PRO A 196 -2.56 0.22 30.62
N PRO A 197 -3.73 0.86 30.78
CA PRO A 197 -4.96 0.71 30.00
C PRO A 197 -5.08 1.73 28.83
N ALA A 198 -4.00 2.32 28.38
CA ALA A 198 -3.99 3.41 27.39
C ALA A 198 -3.23 3.04 26.10
N LEU A 199 -3.43 1.82 25.62
CA LEU A 199 -2.88 1.38 24.33
C LEU A 199 -3.56 2.15 23.19
N ARG A 200 -2.81 2.45 22.11
CA ARG A 200 -3.33 3.18 20.95
C ARG A 200 -2.60 2.79 19.68
N SER A 201 -3.14 3.23 18.54
CA SER A 201 -2.44 3.13 17.26
C SER A 201 -1.10 3.90 17.31
N SER A 202 -0.10 3.38 16.63
CA SER A 202 1.21 4.01 16.46
C SER A 202 1.19 5.21 15.52
N VAL A 203 0.16 5.32 14.67
CA VAL A 203 0.04 6.38 13.65
C VAL A 203 -0.38 7.69 14.30
N GLY A 204 0.40 8.75 14.06
CA GLY A 204 0.06 10.10 14.50
C GLY A 204 -0.94 10.78 13.56
N GLU A 205 -1.81 11.64 14.10
CA GLU A 205 -2.74 12.42 13.29
C GLU A 205 -2.01 13.42 12.35
N ASP A 206 -0.88 13.95 12.78
CA ASP A 206 -0.03 14.87 12.00
C ASP A 206 0.46 14.22 10.70
N VAL A 207 0.80 12.94 10.78
CA VAL A 207 1.21 12.14 9.62
C VAL A 207 0.07 12.01 8.60
N VAL A 208 -1.13 11.67 9.09
CA VAL A 208 -2.32 11.51 8.23
C VAL A 208 -2.75 12.85 7.64
N ARG A 209 -2.66 13.95 8.41
CA ARG A 209 -2.96 15.30 7.93
C ARG A 209 -1.99 15.75 6.84
N ALA A 210 -0.70 15.44 6.99
CA ALA A 210 0.30 15.75 5.97
C ALA A 210 0.02 15.03 4.65
N ASP A 211 -0.33 13.74 4.72
CA ASP A 211 -0.71 12.96 3.54
C ASP A 211 -2.02 13.44 2.91
N ALA A 212 -3.01 13.77 3.75
CA ALA A 212 -4.30 14.30 3.30
C ALA A 212 -4.17 15.62 2.53
N ALA A 213 -3.20 16.45 2.87
CA ALA A 213 -2.94 17.72 2.19
C ALA A 213 -2.52 17.53 0.72
N GLU A 214 -1.94 16.37 0.38
CA GLU A 214 -1.52 16.04 -0.99
C GLU A 214 -2.63 15.37 -1.83
N LEU A 215 -3.78 14.98 -1.24
CA LEU A 215 -4.79 14.12 -1.87
C LEU A 215 -5.29 14.58 -3.23
N LEU A 216 -5.30 15.89 -3.51
CA LEU A 216 -5.74 16.44 -4.80
C LEU A 216 -4.75 16.21 -5.93
N GLU A 217 -3.47 16.20 -5.61
CA GLU A 217 -2.39 16.07 -6.59
C GLU A 217 -1.85 14.65 -6.68
N ILE A 218 -2.14 13.85 -5.66
CA ILE A 218 -1.54 12.54 -5.38
C ILE A 218 -1.78 11.50 -6.49
N GLY A 219 -2.90 11.58 -7.22
CA GLY A 219 -3.24 10.64 -8.29
C GLY A 219 -2.70 11.02 -9.68
N LYS A 220 -2.17 12.22 -9.85
CA LYS A 220 -1.62 12.68 -11.14
C LYS A 220 -0.45 11.82 -11.66
N PRO A 221 0.49 11.34 -10.81
CA PRO A 221 1.58 10.50 -11.28
C PRO A 221 1.14 9.25 -12.03
N ALA A 222 0.05 8.59 -11.63
CA ALA A 222 -0.41 7.36 -12.30
C ALA A 222 -0.75 7.55 -13.79
N HIS A 223 -1.14 8.76 -14.20
CA HIS A 223 -1.40 9.10 -15.60
C HIS A 223 -0.11 9.30 -16.43
N ARG A 224 1.04 9.45 -15.77
CA ARG A 224 2.35 9.70 -16.38
C ARG A 224 3.24 8.47 -16.43
N LEU A 225 2.79 7.34 -15.89
CA LEU A 225 3.56 6.10 -15.86
C LEU A 225 3.90 5.62 -17.27
N GLN A 226 5.17 5.30 -17.49
CA GLN A 226 5.75 4.80 -18.74
C GLN A 226 6.18 3.32 -18.61
N VAL A 227 5.87 2.69 -17.49
CA VAL A 227 6.17 1.29 -17.21
C VAL A 227 4.88 0.47 -17.19
N ARG A 228 4.99 -0.84 -17.40
CA ARG A 228 3.83 -1.72 -17.27
C ARG A 228 3.20 -1.57 -15.90
N THR A 229 1.92 -1.27 -15.89
CA THR A 229 1.16 -1.00 -14.67
C THR A 229 -0.17 -1.74 -14.71
N GLU A 230 -0.45 -2.50 -13.65
CA GLU A 230 -1.74 -3.15 -13.44
C GLU A 230 -2.41 -2.53 -12.23
N LEU A 231 -3.68 -2.14 -12.37
CA LEU A 231 -4.53 -1.62 -11.29
C LEU A 231 -5.59 -2.66 -10.94
N LEU A 232 -5.57 -3.12 -9.70
CA LEU A 232 -6.61 -3.94 -9.11
C LEU A 232 -7.55 -3.07 -8.30
N CYS A 233 -8.85 -3.14 -8.60
CA CYS A 233 -9.89 -2.37 -7.92
C CYS A 233 -10.75 -3.29 -7.07
N ALA A 234 -10.95 -2.95 -5.79
CA ALA A 234 -11.93 -3.63 -4.96
C ALA A 234 -13.35 -3.35 -5.47
N GLU A 235 -14.24 -4.32 -5.30
CA GLU A 235 -15.64 -4.16 -5.66
C GLU A 235 -16.39 -3.25 -4.70
N ARG A 236 -15.95 -3.20 -3.44
CA ARG A 236 -16.61 -2.52 -2.32
C ARG A 236 -15.67 -1.53 -1.65
N GLY A 237 -16.25 -0.53 -1.00
CA GLY A 237 -15.52 0.54 -0.31
C GLY A 237 -14.87 0.13 1.01
N MET A 238 -14.39 1.13 1.76
CA MET A 238 -13.60 0.94 2.98
C MET A 238 -14.37 0.26 4.13
N LEU A 239 -15.65 0.53 4.25
CA LEU A 239 -16.52 -0.04 5.29
C LEU A 239 -17.43 -1.15 4.73
N ASP A 240 -16.96 -1.83 3.70
CA ASP A 240 -17.71 -2.85 2.97
C ASP A 240 -18.99 -2.28 2.31
N ASP A 241 -19.01 -0.99 2.04
CA ASP A 241 -20.10 -0.30 1.35
C ASP A 241 -20.03 -0.52 -0.18
N PRO A 242 -21.12 -0.28 -0.93
CA PRO A 242 -21.17 -0.56 -2.36
C PRO A 242 -20.39 0.43 -3.24
N ASN A 243 -19.75 1.46 -2.67
CA ASN A 243 -19.06 2.50 -3.41
C ASN A 243 -17.54 2.24 -3.39
N PRO A 244 -16.94 1.68 -4.47
CA PRO A 244 -15.51 1.43 -4.51
C PRO A 244 -14.70 2.73 -4.54
N LEU A 245 -13.47 2.70 -3.98
CA LEU A 245 -12.56 3.84 -4.03
C LEU A 245 -12.00 4.08 -5.44
N GLN A 246 -11.89 3.01 -6.23
CA GLN A 246 -11.41 3.05 -7.61
C GLN A 246 -12.54 2.55 -8.54
N PRO A 247 -13.57 3.38 -8.81
CA PRO A 247 -14.72 2.94 -9.61
C PRO A 247 -14.34 2.73 -11.09
N PRO A 248 -15.06 1.86 -11.81
CA PRO A 248 -14.83 1.59 -13.24
C PRO A 248 -14.76 2.86 -14.10
N ALA A 249 -15.60 3.86 -13.81
CA ALA A 249 -15.62 5.14 -14.52
C ALA A 249 -14.27 5.89 -14.50
N ILE A 250 -13.36 5.55 -13.59
CA ILE A 250 -12.01 6.14 -13.50
C ILE A 250 -10.97 5.14 -14.01
N ALA A 251 -11.05 3.88 -13.57
CA ALA A 251 -10.05 2.86 -13.86
C ALA A 251 -10.04 2.45 -15.35
N GLU A 252 -11.20 2.27 -15.96
CA GLU A 252 -11.31 1.84 -17.35
C GLU A 252 -10.77 2.86 -18.37
N PRO A 253 -11.13 4.17 -18.30
CA PRO A 253 -10.54 5.17 -19.18
C PRO A 253 -9.02 5.34 -18.97
N TRP A 254 -8.55 5.22 -17.74
CA TRP A 254 -7.12 5.26 -17.45
C TRP A 254 -6.37 4.10 -18.14
N ALA A 255 -6.90 2.89 -18.07
CA ALA A 255 -6.31 1.73 -18.73
C ALA A 255 -6.38 1.86 -20.25
N ALA A 256 -7.52 2.30 -20.78
CA ALA A 256 -7.75 2.47 -22.22
C ALA A 256 -6.86 3.56 -22.85
N ALA A 257 -6.38 4.53 -22.06
CA ALA A 257 -5.48 5.58 -22.53
C ALA A 257 -4.07 5.09 -22.92
N ALA A 258 -3.62 3.91 -22.45
CA ALA A 258 -2.34 3.32 -22.80
C ALA A 258 -2.40 1.77 -22.64
N PRO A 259 -3.19 1.08 -23.49
CA PRO A 259 -3.51 -0.34 -23.30
C PRO A 259 -2.31 -1.28 -23.45
N GLU A 260 -1.25 -0.82 -24.08
CA GLU A 260 0.00 -1.57 -24.24
C GLU A 260 0.81 -1.70 -22.93
N ILE A 261 0.61 -0.76 -21.98
CA ILE A 261 1.32 -0.75 -20.69
C ILE A 261 0.37 -0.72 -19.48
N ARG A 262 -0.94 -0.44 -19.66
CA ARG A 262 -1.90 -0.32 -18.56
C ARG A 262 -2.99 -1.37 -18.65
N ARG A 263 -3.29 -1.96 -17.51
CA ARG A 263 -4.39 -2.91 -17.34
C ARG A 263 -5.15 -2.56 -16.06
N THR A 264 -6.46 -2.78 -16.05
CA THR A 264 -7.28 -2.76 -14.84
C THR A 264 -8.05 -4.06 -14.69
N GLU A 265 -8.25 -4.46 -13.44
CA GLU A 265 -9.02 -5.64 -13.07
C GLU A 265 -9.86 -5.31 -11.83
N ARG A 266 -11.18 -5.58 -11.90
CA ARG A 266 -12.06 -5.52 -10.73
C ARG A 266 -12.05 -6.87 -10.04
N VAL A 267 -11.75 -6.87 -8.74
CA VAL A 267 -11.73 -8.09 -7.92
C VAL A 267 -13.09 -8.21 -7.23
N PRO A 268 -13.91 -9.20 -7.59
CA PRO A 268 -15.26 -9.34 -7.04
C PRO A 268 -15.23 -9.80 -5.59
N GLY A 269 -16.26 -9.42 -4.82
CA GLY A 269 -16.48 -9.88 -3.44
C GLY A 269 -15.56 -9.29 -2.40
N VAL A 270 -14.56 -8.48 -2.78
CA VAL A 270 -13.61 -7.86 -1.84
C VAL A 270 -13.88 -6.38 -1.63
N ASN A 271 -13.49 -5.88 -0.46
CA ASN A 271 -13.48 -4.46 -0.13
C ASN A 271 -12.03 -3.92 -0.05
N HIS A 272 -11.92 -2.64 0.27
CA HIS A 272 -10.63 -1.94 0.36
C HIS A 272 -9.58 -2.62 1.24
N TYR A 273 -9.97 -3.29 2.31
CA TYR A 273 -9.04 -4.02 3.19
C TYR A 273 -8.83 -5.46 2.72
N THR A 274 -9.91 -6.17 2.41
CA THR A 274 -9.84 -7.59 2.07
C THR A 274 -9.19 -7.86 0.72
N ILE A 275 -9.03 -6.84 -0.13
CA ILE A 275 -8.24 -6.96 -1.38
C ILE A 275 -6.77 -7.33 -1.12
N VAL A 276 -6.21 -6.97 0.04
CA VAL A 276 -4.83 -7.35 0.44
C VAL A 276 -4.79 -8.32 1.62
N MET A 277 -5.78 -8.28 2.51
CA MET A 277 -5.79 -9.05 3.76
C MET A 277 -6.69 -10.29 3.70
N GLY A 278 -7.63 -10.36 2.75
CA GLY A 278 -8.51 -11.51 2.51
C GLY A 278 -7.89 -12.51 1.54
N ALA A 279 -8.40 -13.75 1.54
CA ALA A 279 -7.85 -14.83 0.73
C ALA A 279 -8.01 -14.57 -0.78
N ASP A 280 -9.21 -14.18 -1.22
CA ASP A 280 -9.52 -13.95 -2.65
C ASP A 280 -8.76 -12.74 -3.19
N GLY A 281 -8.76 -11.63 -2.45
CA GLY A 281 -8.01 -10.43 -2.81
C GLY A 281 -6.51 -10.67 -2.87
N ALA A 282 -5.94 -11.32 -1.85
CA ALA A 282 -4.53 -11.69 -1.83
C ALA A 282 -4.15 -12.61 -3.00
N GLY A 283 -5.06 -13.51 -3.40
CA GLY A 283 -4.90 -14.35 -4.60
C GLY A 283 -4.81 -13.53 -5.88
N ALA A 284 -5.71 -12.56 -6.07
CA ALA A 284 -5.71 -11.66 -7.24
C ALA A 284 -4.43 -10.80 -7.28
N VAL A 285 -4.05 -10.19 -6.14
CA VAL A 285 -2.81 -9.40 -6.02
C VAL A 285 -1.58 -10.25 -6.31
N THR A 286 -1.54 -11.48 -5.82
CA THR A 286 -0.44 -12.42 -6.11
C THR A 286 -0.33 -12.70 -7.60
N GLN A 287 -1.44 -12.93 -8.30
CA GLN A 287 -1.41 -13.16 -9.75
C GLN A 287 -0.87 -11.94 -10.50
N ALA A 288 -1.27 -10.73 -10.12
CA ALA A 288 -0.75 -9.49 -10.70
C ALA A 288 0.77 -9.35 -10.45
N ILE A 289 1.24 -9.62 -9.24
CA ILE A 289 2.67 -9.62 -8.91
C ILE A 289 3.43 -10.63 -9.78
N VAL A 290 2.93 -11.84 -9.93
CA VAL A 290 3.58 -12.87 -10.77
C VAL A 290 3.64 -12.43 -12.24
N ARG A 291 2.55 -11.86 -12.78
CA ARG A 291 2.56 -11.27 -14.15
C ARG A 291 3.61 -10.15 -14.27
N ALA A 292 3.71 -9.30 -13.24
CA ALA A 292 4.68 -8.22 -13.18
C ALA A 292 6.13 -8.71 -13.16
N LEU A 293 6.43 -9.77 -12.42
CA LEU A 293 7.76 -10.40 -12.36
C LEU A 293 8.15 -11.04 -13.70
N GLN A 294 7.19 -11.61 -14.42
CA GLN A 294 7.41 -12.25 -15.73
C GLN A 294 7.54 -11.23 -16.86
N SER A 295 7.10 -9.98 -16.66
CA SER A 295 7.20 -8.96 -17.68
C SER A 295 8.68 -8.60 -17.93
N LYS A 296 9.12 -8.70 -19.18
CA LYS A 296 10.40 -8.10 -19.60
C LYS A 296 10.19 -6.59 -19.51
N GLY A 297 10.82 -5.93 -18.54
CA GLY A 297 10.81 -4.46 -18.43
C GLY A 297 11.26 -3.83 -19.77
N PRO A 298 11.00 -2.54 -20.01
CA PRO A 298 11.48 -1.87 -21.20
C PRO A 298 12.98 -2.10 -21.33
N ALA A 299 13.43 -2.41 -22.57
CA ALA A 299 14.84 -2.60 -22.84
C ALA A 299 15.62 -1.34 -22.40
N PRO A 300 16.78 -1.47 -21.74
CA PRO A 300 17.61 -0.33 -21.45
C PRO A 300 18.04 0.31 -22.79
N GLY A 301 17.52 1.51 -23.12
CA GLY A 301 18.01 2.24 -24.28
C GLY A 301 17.02 2.91 -25.21
N LEU A 302 15.88 3.38 -24.75
CA LEU A 302 15.15 4.41 -25.47
C LEU A 302 15.26 5.74 -24.69
N ARG A 303 16.42 6.40 -24.84
CA ARG A 303 16.51 7.85 -24.63
C ARG A 303 15.67 8.47 -25.73
N SER A 304 14.59 9.15 -25.38
CA SER A 304 13.93 10.07 -26.29
C SER A 304 14.88 11.24 -26.52
N ASP A 305 15.66 11.18 -27.58
CA ASP A 305 16.28 12.36 -28.18
C ASP A 305 15.13 13.17 -28.78
N GLY A 306 14.88 14.38 -28.22
CA GLY A 306 13.94 15.35 -28.75
C GLY A 306 13.39 16.26 -27.65
#